data_55ac41e017f5f897e64085d7a30b3072
#
_entry.id   55ac41e017f5f897e64085d7a30b3072
#
_cell.length_a   1.000
_cell.length_b   1.000
_cell.length_c   1.000
_cell.angle_alpha   90.00
_cell.angle_beta   90.00
_cell.angle_gamma   90.00
#
_symmetry.space_group_name_H-M   'P 1'
#
loop_
_entity.id
_entity.type
_entity.pdbx_description
1 polymer ?
#
loop_
_entity_poly.entity_id
_entity_poly.type
_entity_poly.pdbx_seq_one_letter_code
_entity_poly.pdbx_strand_id
1 'polypeptide(L)'
;MNMHRKHLLHAATLASVLFLCAPAMKADKVRTYTTNTKGSLMLERKDFSTSASCGNNVITLCPDTTHQTMDGFGYAITYSTCYNLLKMKARDRHRFLVNTFSPTKGLGVSYIRTSIGCSDFSSTEYSLCDSPGLENFALHDDETHYVIPIIKEILDINPNVKVIAAPWTCPKWMKVKNLRTLEKHDSWTSGHLNPNMRSTYAQYFVKFVQAFAQQGIHIHAVTPQNEPLNQGNCASLFMPWDEQAEFIPHLAAAFKKAGLTTKIYCFDHNWNYDNMREQKEYPVRIFNALTNEYEGSELVVGSAWHDYGGEASELDHINSLLPDKEVIFTEASIGTWNDGRNLQKRLLTDMNRLIYNTITRQCRAVMVWNLMLDLKRGPNLDGGCTTCYGAVDIDESDYKTIHMNSHYYVIAHSSAVVRPGAKRIGQQTKGCNGINSIAFQNPDGTLASLLINNGKSDTEVSIVRGKGSVANIQVPARSVVSVLIE
;
A
#
# COMPACT_ATOMS: atom_id res chain seq x y z
N MET A 1 99.71 -28.91 19.66
CA MET A 1 98.94 -30.19 19.62
C MET A 1 97.78 -30.03 20.61
N ASN A 2 96.68 -29.56 20.19
CA ASN A 2 95.47 -29.54 20.99
C ASN A 2 94.22 -29.52 20.07
N MET A 3 93.47 -30.57 20.10
CA MET A 3 92.22 -30.72 19.37
C MET A 3 91.08 -30.04 20.07
N HIS A 4 90.40 -29.13 19.40
CA HIS A 4 89.16 -28.58 19.86
C HIS A 4 87.95 -29.34 19.29
N ARG A 5 87.18 -29.99 20.15
CA ARG A 5 85.88 -30.58 19.80
C ARG A 5 84.83 -29.45 19.78
N LYS A 6 84.16 -29.30 18.66
CA LYS A 6 82.94 -28.45 18.56
C LYS A 6 81.72 -29.28 18.83
N HIS A 7 80.90 -28.88 19.85
CA HIS A 7 79.58 -29.42 20.11
C HIS A 7 78.56 -28.71 19.19
N LEU A 8 77.83 -29.43 18.39
CA LEU A 8 76.64 -28.96 17.70
C LEU A 8 75.43 -29.12 18.64
N LEU A 9 74.82 -27.98 19.05
CA LEU A 9 73.49 -27.97 19.60
C LEU A 9 72.45 -27.99 18.44
N HIS A 10 71.60 -28.98 18.45
CA HIS A 10 70.38 -28.99 17.62
C HIS A 10 69.26 -28.29 18.39
N ALA A 11 68.83 -27.14 17.91
CA ALA A 11 67.60 -26.47 18.38
C ALA A 11 66.43 -27.03 17.60
N ALA A 12 65.55 -27.79 18.27
CA ALA A 12 64.26 -28.23 17.72
C ALA A 12 63.23 -27.11 17.88
N THR A 13 62.85 -26.49 16.74
CA THR A 13 61.76 -25.47 16.71
C THR A 13 60.43 -26.17 16.68
N LEU A 14 59.68 -26.12 17.80
CA LEU A 14 58.27 -26.52 17.86
C LEU A 14 57.42 -25.42 17.14
N ALA A 15 56.93 -25.72 15.97
CA ALA A 15 55.92 -24.89 15.31
C ALA A 15 54.56 -25.17 15.93
N SER A 16 54.08 -24.28 16.80
CA SER A 16 52.70 -24.28 17.32
C SER A 16 51.73 -23.83 16.23
N VAL A 17 51.00 -24.79 15.65
CA VAL A 17 49.88 -24.47 14.73
C VAL A 17 48.72 -23.96 15.59
N LEU A 18 48.54 -22.62 15.65
CA LEU A 18 47.31 -22.01 16.18
C LEU A 18 46.19 -22.31 15.20
N PHE A 19 45.33 -23.27 15.54
CA PHE A 19 43.99 -23.37 14.96
C PHE A 19 43.17 -22.14 15.41
N LEU A 20 43.13 -21.15 14.56
CA LEU A 20 42.11 -20.10 14.66
C LEU A 20 40.74 -20.76 14.41
N CYS A 21 40.06 -21.14 15.50
CA CYS A 21 38.63 -21.42 15.42
C CYS A 21 37.93 -20.17 14.92
N ALA A 22 37.53 -20.15 13.64
CA ALA A 22 36.59 -19.16 13.17
C ALA A 22 35.35 -19.21 14.07
N PRO A 23 34.86 -18.07 14.59
CA PRO A 23 33.66 -18.08 15.41
C PRO A 23 32.53 -18.76 14.62
N ALA A 24 31.87 -19.74 15.23
CA ALA A 24 30.72 -20.39 14.64
C ALA A 24 29.69 -19.29 14.33
N MET A 25 29.39 -19.10 13.03
CA MET A 25 28.37 -18.13 12.64
C MET A 25 27.04 -18.52 13.29
N LYS A 26 26.46 -17.61 14.07
CA LYS A 26 25.16 -17.81 14.68
C LYS A 26 24.13 -17.94 13.54
N ALA A 27 23.38 -19.04 13.54
CA ALA A 27 22.35 -19.24 12.55
C ALA A 27 21.24 -18.16 12.74
N ASP A 28 20.86 -17.51 11.63
CA ASP A 28 19.77 -16.54 11.63
C ASP A 28 18.44 -17.28 11.81
N LYS A 29 17.48 -16.62 12.44
CA LYS A 29 16.10 -17.12 12.51
C LYS A 29 15.36 -16.76 11.21
N VAL A 30 14.60 -17.71 10.70
CA VAL A 30 13.79 -17.55 9.51
C VAL A 30 12.33 -17.77 9.85
N ARG A 31 11.48 -16.84 9.44
CA ARG A 31 10.04 -16.96 9.54
C ARG A 31 9.42 -16.90 8.16
N THR A 32 8.49 -17.81 7.88
CA THR A 32 7.74 -17.82 6.63
C THR A 32 6.24 -17.78 6.88
N TYR A 33 5.52 -17.19 5.94
CA TYR A 33 4.06 -17.28 5.81
C TYR A 33 3.74 -17.82 4.43
N THR A 34 2.90 -18.84 4.34
CA THR A 34 2.58 -19.51 3.07
C THR A 34 1.07 -19.53 2.82
N THR A 35 0.66 -19.13 1.62
CA THR A 35 -0.70 -19.31 1.11
C THR A 35 -0.65 -19.96 -0.26
N ASN A 36 -1.47 -20.98 -0.51
CA ASN A 36 -1.58 -21.59 -1.83
C ASN A 36 -2.97 -21.39 -2.45
N THR A 37 -3.03 -21.50 -3.78
CA THR A 37 -4.29 -21.31 -4.52
C THR A 37 -5.34 -22.39 -4.24
N LYS A 38 -4.95 -23.53 -3.64
CA LYS A 38 -5.89 -24.61 -3.26
C LYS A 38 -6.63 -24.30 -1.94
N GLY A 39 -6.19 -23.29 -1.19
CA GLY A 39 -6.75 -22.97 0.12
C GLY A 39 -6.39 -23.96 1.22
N SER A 40 -5.43 -24.87 0.99
CA SER A 40 -4.95 -25.80 2.03
C SER A 40 -3.86 -25.21 2.92
N LEU A 41 -3.22 -24.13 2.49
CA LEU A 41 -2.26 -23.31 3.24
C LEU A 41 -2.78 -21.88 3.22
N MET A 42 -3.01 -21.27 4.39
CA MET A 42 -3.67 -19.97 4.54
C MET A 42 -2.90 -19.12 5.55
N LEU A 43 -1.85 -18.40 5.08
CA LEU A 43 -0.87 -17.71 5.93
C LEU A 43 -0.22 -18.66 6.96
N GLU A 44 0.02 -19.90 6.56
CA GLU A 44 0.65 -20.88 7.45
C GLU A 44 2.06 -20.39 7.81
N ARG A 45 2.27 -20.19 9.11
CA ARG A 45 3.55 -19.72 9.66
C ARG A 45 4.45 -20.91 9.98
N LYS A 46 5.73 -20.80 9.57
CA LYS A 46 6.82 -21.70 9.99
C LYS A 46 8.00 -20.87 10.45
N ASP A 47 8.63 -21.31 11.52
CA ASP A 47 9.88 -20.73 12.05
C ASP A 47 10.97 -21.80 12.03
N PHE A 48 12.17 -21.48 11.53
CA PHE A 48 13.34 -22.35 11.48
C PHE A 48 14.63 -21.52 11.46
N SER A 49 15.78 -22.17 11.30
CA SER A 49 17.08 -21.49 11.26
C SER A 49 17.76 -21.67 9.91
N THR A 50 18.62 -20.71 9.52
CA THR A 50 19.46 -20.83 8.35
C THR A 50 20.45 -22.01 8.47
N SER A 51 20.95 -22.48 7.32
CA SER A 51 21.92 -23.52 7.18
C SER A 51 23.15 -23.07 6.38
N ALA A 52 24.16 -23.92 6.24
CA ALA A 52 25.31 -23.68 5.36
C ALA A 52 25.12 -24.30 3.96
N SER A 53 24.11 -25.17 3.77
CA SER A 53 23.87 -25.84 2.47
C SER A 53 23.05 -24.95 1.55
N CYS A 54 23.44 -24.91 0.27
CA CYS A 54 22.76 -24.16 -0.78
C CYS A 54 22.27 -25.14 -1.85
N GLY A 55 21.00 -24.99 -2.25
CA GLY A 55 20.40 -25.76 -3.33
C GLY A 55 20.73 -25.22 -4.73
N ASN A 56 19.98 -25.69 -5.73
CA ASN A 56 20.19 -25.30 -7.14
C ASN A 56 19.47 -24.02 -7.52
N ASN A 57 18.34 -23.70 -6.87
CA ASN A 57 17.57 -22.48 -7.10
C ASN A 57 17.97 -21.45 -6.03
N VAL A 58 18.65 -20.41 -6.45
CA VAL A 58 19.31 -19.48 -5.52
C VAL A 58 18.85 -18.06 -5.77
N ILE A 59 18.52 -17.35 -4.69
CA ILE A 59 18.31 -15.90 -4.66
C ILE A 59 19.37 -15.30 -3.74
N THR A 60 20.33 -14.59 -4.31
CA THR A 60 21.34 -13.86 -3.55
C THR A 60 20.86 -12.44 -3.31
N LEU A 61 20.70 -12.06 -2.06
CA LEU A 61 20.29 -10.70 -1.66
C LEU A 61 21.49 -9.74 -1.78
N CYS A 62 21.22 -8.54 -2.31
CA CYS A 62 22.22 -7.49 -2.51
C CYS A 62 21.80 -6.21 -1.72
N PRO A 63 21.98 -6.16 -0.38
CA PRO A 63 21.53 -5.03 0.46
C PRO A 63 22.19 -3.69 0.09
N ASP A 64 23.39 -3.74 -0.51
CA ASP A 64 24.10 -2.53 -0.95
C ASP A 64 23.47 -1.87 -2.20
N THR A 65 22.63 -2.60 -2.94
CA THR A 65 21.86 -2.07 -4.06
C THR A 65 20.47 -1.71 -3.59
N THR A 66 20.22 -0.43 -3.32
CA THR A 66 18.94 0.04 -2.79
C THR A 66 18.11 0.75 -3.85
N HIS A 67 16.79 0.60 -3.73
CA HIS A 67 15.78 1.27 -4.53
C HIS A 67 14.86 2.12 -3.63
N GLN A 68 13.55 2.21 -3.96
CA GLN A 68 12.60 2.99 -3.18
C GLN A 68 12.46 2.50 -1.73
N THR A 69 12.09 3.45 -0.88
CA THR A 69 11.66 3.17 0.50
C THR A 69 10.17 2.85 0.52
N MET A 70 9.78 1.79 1.21
CA MET A 70 8.38 1.38 1.36
C MET A 70 7.68 2.20 2.42
N ASP A 71 6.51 2.73 2.08
CA ASP A 71 5.65 3.46 3.03
C ASP A 71 4.67 2.54 3.76
N GLY A 72 4.27 1.45 3.12
CA GLY A 72 3.40 0.44 3.73
C GLY A 72 2.40 -0.21 2.79
N PHE A 73 1.55 -1.04 3.39
CA PHE A 73 0.50 -1.81 2.69
C PHE A 73 -0.80 -1.70 3.47
N GLY A 74 -1.94 -1.70 2.77
CA GLY A 74 -3.18 -1.56 3.49
C GLY A 74 -4.47 -1.62 2.71
N TYR A 75 -5.51 -1.06 3.31
CA TYR A 75 -6.89 -1.15 2.88
C TYR A 75 -7.60 0.19 3.00
N ALA A 76 -8.68 0.35 2.23
CA ALA A 76 -9.61 1.42 2.48
C ALA A 76 -10.50 1.10 3.70
N ILE A 77 -10.66 2.12 4.54
CA ILE A 77 -11.51 2.13 5.74
C ILE A 77 -12.68 3.08 5.42
N THR A 78 -13.65 2.56 4.68
CA THR A 78 -14.88 3.26 4.30
C THR A 78 -15.92 3.19 5.41
N TYR A 79 -17.01 3.97 5.30
CA TYR A 79 -18.18 3.80 6.17
C TYR A 79 -18.64 2.34 6.20
N SER A 80 -18.77 1.69 5.04
CA SER A 80 -19.26 0.30 4.95
C SER A 80 -18.36 -0.70 5.66
N THR A 81 -17.04 -0.54 5.55
CA THR A 81 -16.08 -1.32 6.34
C THR A 81 -16.31 -1.10 7.85
N CYS A 82 -16.46 0.16 8.27
CA CYS A 82 -16.63 0.52 9.68
C CYS A 82 -17.99 0.05 10.23
N TYR A 83 -19.05 0.16 9.43
CA TYR A 83 -20.37 -0.36 9.77
C TYR A 83 -20.30 -1.84 10.09
N ASN A 84 -19.73 -2.65 9.20
CA ASN A 84 -19.60 -4.09 9.38
C ASN A 84 -18.74 -4.45 10.61
N LEU A 85 -17.61 -3.75 10.80
CA LEU A 85 -16.76 -3.94 11.96
C LEU A 85 -17.50 -3.59 13.28
N LEU A 86 -18.27 -2.51 13.31
CA LEU A 86 -19.02 -2.09 14.51
C LEU A 86 -20.21 -3.01 14.81
N LYS A 87 -20.74 -3.73 13.84
CA LYS A 87 -21.76 -4.77 14.05
C LYS A 87 -21.19 -6.02 14.70
N MET A 88 -19.89 -6.27 14.59
CA MET A 88 -19.23 -7.37 15.30
C MET A 88 -19.28 -7.13 16.81
N LYS A 89 -19.27 -8.21 17.61
CA LYS A 89 -19.00 -8.11 19.04
C LYS A 89 -17.63 -7.44 19.27
N ALA A 90 -17.53 -6.49 20.17
CA ALA A 90 -16.30 -5.72 20.41
C ALA A 90 -15.04 -6.58 20.56
N ARG A 91 -15.15 -7.72 21.27
CA ARG A 91 -14.05 -8.67 21.45
C ARG A 91 -13.58 -9.29 20.11
N ASP A 92 -14.52 -9.67 19.24
CA ASP A 92 -14.20 -10.33 17.97
C ASP A 92 -13.65 -9.31 16.97
N ARG A 93 -14.21 -8.10 16.93
CA ARG A 93 -13.68 -6.96 16.18
C ARG A 93 -12.25 -6.63 16.62
N HIS A 94 -12.02 -6.43 17.90
CA HIS A 94 -10.69 -6.11 18.42
C HIS A 94 -9.66 -7.19 18.05
N ARG A 95 -10.03 -8.48 18.19
CA ARG A 95 -9.15 -9.60 17.79
C ARG A 95 -8.84 -9.55 16.29
N PHE A 96 -9.82 -9.28 15.43
CA PHE A 96 -9.62 -9.13 13.99
C PHE A 96 -8.67 -7.97 13.67
N LEU A 97 -8.89 -6.80 14.29
CA LEU A 97 -8.04 -5.63 14.10
C LEU A 97 -6.61 -5.86 14.63
N VAL A 98 -6.43 -6.51 15.77
CA VAL A 98 -5.10 -6.90 16.29
C VAL A 98 -4.40 -7.85 15.31
N ASN A 99 -5.09 -8.87 14.80
CA ASN A 99 -4.51 -9.81 13.84
C ASN A 99 -4.09 -9.11 12.53
N THR A 100 -4.80 -8.08 12.12
CA THR A 100 -4.54 -7.36 10.87
C THR A 100 -3.47 -6.27 11.06
N PHE A 101 -3.59 -5.42 12.07
CA PHE A 101 -2.79 -4.19 12.19
C PHE A 101 -1.61 -4.27 13.17
N SER A 102 -1.64 -5.17 14.17
CA SER A 102 -0.55 -5.21 15.15
C SER A 102 0.79 -5.63 14.50
N PRO A 103 1.87 -4.83 14.65
CA PRO A 103 3.17 -5.17 14.08
C PRO A 103 3.88 -6.31 14.81
N THR A 104 3.44 -6.66 16.02
CA THR A 104 4.06 -7.68 16.88
C THR A 104 3.21 -8.93 17.06
N LYS A 105 1.88 -8.79 17.08
CA LYS A 105 0.92 -9.89 17.32
C LYS A 105 0.12 -10.26 16.07
N GLY A 106 0.21 -9.46 15.02
CA GLY A 106 -0.55 -9.61 13.78
C GLY A 106 0.33 -9.44 12.54
N LEU A 107 -0.32 -9.05 11.46
CA LEU A 107 0.28 -8.92 10.13
C LEU A 107 1.00 -7.58 9.92
N GLY A 108 0.79 -6.58 10.79
CA GLY A 108 1.47 -5.29 10.74
C GLY A 108 1.05 -4.40 9.57
N VAL A 109 -0.21 -4.48 9.13
CA VAL A 109 -0.76 -3.53 8.16
C VAL A 109 -0.53 -2.11 8.63
N SER A 110 -0.04 -1.23 7.74
CA SER A 110 0.56 0.04 8.12
C SER A 110 0.09 1.23 7.30
N TYR A 111 -0.85 1.03 6.38
CA TYR A 111 -1.43 2.10 5.57
C TYR A 111 -2.94 1.92 5.46
N ILE A 112 -3.70 3.00 5.54
CA ILE A 112 -5.14 3.00 5.31
C ILE A 112 -5.55 4.19 4.45
N ARG A 113 -6.64 4.02 3.69
CA ARG A 113 -7.24 5.07 2.88
C ARG A 113 -8.67 5.33 3.34
N THR A 114 -9.08 6.60 3.41
CA THR A 114 -10.46 6.99 3.74
C THR A 114 -10.95 8.09 2.79
N SER A 115 -12.25 8.32 2.74
CA SER A 115 -12.84 9.38 1.94
C SER A 115 -12.84 10.73 2.66
N ILE A 116 -12.91 11.82 1.89
CA ILE A 116 -13.21 13.18 2.37
C ILE A 116 -14.65 13.48 1.94
N GLY A 117 -15.60 13.34 2.85
CA GLY A 117 -17.02 13.27 2.55
C GLY A 117 -17.41 11.88 2.03
N CYS A 118 -18.53 11.77 1.31
CA CYS A 118 -19.02 10.48 0.85
C CYS A 118 -18.14 9.82 -0.23
N SER A 119 -18.21 8.50 -0.27
CA SER A 119 -17.78 7.64 -1.37
C SER A 119 -18.96 6.76 -1.78
N ASP A 120 -18.79 5.90 -2.77
CA ASP A 120 -19.76 4.87 -3.18
C ASP A 120 -20.08 3.84 -2.07
N PHE A 121 -19.30 3.83 -0.98
CA PHE A 121 -19.50 3.01 0.22
C PHE A 121 -19.78 3.85 1.47
N SER A 122 -20.57 4.91 1.32
CA SER A 122 -21.11 5.73 2.41
C SER A 122 -22.58 5.43 2.68
N SER A 123 -23.13 6.00 3.75
CA SER A 123 -24.55 5.82 4.11
C SER A 123 -25.50 6.59 3.18
N THR A 124 -25.06 7.77 2.75
CA THR A 124 -25.78 8.68 1.84
C THR A 124 -24.76 9.48 1.02
N GLU A 125 -25.26 10.25 0.03
CA GLU A 125 -24.44 11.29 -0.58
C GLU A 125 -24.39 12.54 0.32
N TYR A 126 -23.16 12.98 0.62
CA TYR A 126 -22.91 14.20 1.39
C TYR A 126 -21.51 14.75 1.11
N SER A 127 -21.31 16.01 1.42
CA SER A 127 -20.01 16.59 1.67
C SER A 127 -19.92 17.07 3.12
N LEU A 128 -18.72 17.39 3.58
CA LEU A 128 -18.54 17.94 4.93
C LEU A 128 -18.96 19.44 5.00
N CYS A 129 -19.58 19.96 3.93
CA CYS A 129 -20.05 21.34 3.84
C CYS A 129 -21.14 21.46 2.75
N ASP A 130 -22.33 20.93 3.02
CA ASP A 130 -23.41 20.89 2.01
C ASP A 130 -24.10 22.25 1.80
N SER A 131 -24.04 23.13 2.77
CA SER A 131 -24.49 24.52 2.63
C SER A 131 -23.35 25.45 2.22
N PRO A 132 -23.60 26.46 1.37
CA PRO A 132 -22.57 27.43 0.98
C PRO A 132 -21.94 28.14 2.20
N GLY A 133 -20.61 28.30 2.14
CA GLY A 133 -19.83 28.93 3.22
C GLY A 133 -19.14 27.91 4.10
N LEU A 134 -17.82 28.04 4.28
CA LEU A 134 -17.01 27.09 5.06
C LEU A 134 -17.26 27.16 6.57
N GLU A 135 -18.01 28.14 7.06
CA GLU A 135 -18.56 28.18 8.42
C GLU A 135 -19.51 27.01 8.68
N ASN A 136 -20.14 26.47 7.64
CA ASN A 136 -21.03 25.32 7.70
C ASN A 136 -20.30 23.97 7.62
N PHE A 137 -18.96 23.97 7.60
CA PHE A 137 -18.19 22.74 7.61
C PHE A 137 -18.36 21.97 8.93
N ALA A 138 -18.76 20.71 8.84
CA ALA A 138 -18.86 19.79 9.96
C ALA A 138 -18.57 18.35 9.52
N LEU A 139 -18.05 17.54 10.42
CA LEU A 139 -17.95 16.09 10.20
C LEU A 139 -19.37 15.51 10.18
N HIS A 140 -19.62 14.60 9.24
CA HIS A 140 -20.89 13.89 9.10
C HIS A 140 -21.00 12.73 10.12
N ASP A 141 -22.19 12.16 10.25
CA ASP A 141 -22.40 10.99 11.10
C ASP A 141 -21.56 9.76 10.69
N ASP A 142 -21.29 9.60 9.41
CA ASP A 142 -20.42 8.54 8.91
C ASP A 142 -19.02 8.65 9.49
N GLU A 143 -18.43 9.87 9.55
CA GLU A 143 -17.14 10.08 10.17
C GLU A 143 -17.21 9.91 11.68
N THR A 144 -18.15 10.59 12.34
CA THR A 144 -18.17 10.71 13.81
C THR A 144 -18.54 9.41 14.51
N HIS A 145 -19.49 8.65 13.94
CA HIS A 145 -20.02 7.43 14.57
C HIS A 145 -19.40 6.13 14.04
N TYR A 146 -18.74 6.15 12.86
CA TYR A 146 -18.22 4.93 12.24
C TYR A 146 -16.72 5.02 11.92
N VAL A 147 -16.29 5.95 11.05
CA VAL A 147 -14.92 5.96 10.51
C VAL A 147 -13.90 6.33 11.59
N ILE A 148 -14.11 7.44 12.31
CA ILE A 148 -13.20 7.92 13.35
C ILE A 148 -13.04 6.89 14.49
N PRO A 149 -14.11 6.29 15.06
CA PRO A 149 -13.96 5.26 16.09
C PRO A 149 -13.13 4.07 15.65
N ILE A 150 -13.30 3.57 14.42
CA ILE A 150 -12.52 2.43 13.89
C ILE A 150 -11.07 2.83 13.61
N ILE A 151 -10.82 3.99 13.01
CA ILE A 151 -9.44 4.46 12.78
C ILE A 151 -8.71 4.64 14.12
N LYS A 152 -9.38 5.17 15.16
CA LYS A 152 -8.77 5.28 16.50
C LYS A 152 -8.45 3.92 17.09
N GLU A 153 -9.35 2.92 16.99
CA GLU A 153 -9.06 1.54 17.45
C GLU A 153 -7.87 0.93 16.68
N ILE A 154 -7.74 1.21 15.38
CA ILE A 154 -6.58 0.80 14.58
C ILE A 154 -5.29 1.49 15.07
N LEU A 155 -5.34 2.80 15.31
CA LEU A 155 -4.18 3.57 15.77
C LEU A 155 -3.76 3.22 17.21
N ASP A 156 -4.69 2.83 18.08
CA ASP A 156 -4.40 2.31 19.41
C ASP A 156 -3.64 0.96 19.33
N ILE A 157 -3.91 0.16 18.30
CA ILE A 157 -3.21 -1.12 18.04
C ILE A 157 -1.86 -0.88 17.37
N ASN A 158 -1.80 0.04 16.41
CA ASN A 158 -0.59 0.39 15.63
C ASN A 158 -0.54 1.90 15.37
N PRO A 159 0.14 2.66 16.23
CA PRO A 159 0.21 4.13 16.10
C PRO A 159 1.00 4.62 14.88
N ASN A 160 1.71 3.72 14.18
CA ASN A 160 2.49 4.05 12.99
C ASN A 160 1.70 3.87 11.68
N VAL A 161 0.41 3.55 11.74
CA VAL A 161 -0.43 3.46 10.54
C VAL A 161 -0.55 4.84 9.91
N LYS A 162 -0.20 4.93 8.62
CA LYS A 162 -0.40 6.13 7.81
C LYS A 162 -1.83 6.19 7.30
N VAL A 163 -2.40 7.39 7.26
CA VAL A 163 -3.75 7.64 6.75
C VAL A 163 -3.67 8.54 5.53
N ILE A 164 -4.16 8.08 4.38
CA ILE A 164 -4.38 8.90 3.19
C ILE A 164 -5.87 9.11 2.97
N ALA A 165 -6.25 10.28 2.47
CA ALA A 165 -7.64 10.61 2.20
C ALA A 165 -7.84 11.18 0.80
N ALA A 166 -9.00 10.88 0.19
CA ALA A 166 -9.38 11.36 -1.13
C ALA A 166 -10.87 11.76 -1.17
N PRO A 167 -11.24 12.88 -1.80
CA PRO A 167 -12.64 13.21 -2.06
C PRO A 167 -13.14 12.52 -3.33
N TRP A 168 -14.39 12.06 -3.35
CA TRP A 168 -15.09 11.61 -4.55
C TRP A 168 -15.71 12.78 -5.31
N THR A 169 -16.04 13.84 -4.59
CA THR A 169 -16.56 15.10 -5.15
C THR A 169 -16.31 16.27 -4.21
N CYS A 170 -16.30 17.48 -4.74
CA CYS A 170 -16.42 18.69 -3.91
C CYS A 170 -17.87 18.93 -3.51
N PRO A 171 -18.14 19.84 -2.53
CA PRO A 171 -19.49 20.28 -2.21
C PRO A 171 -20.26 20.74 -3.46
N LYS A 172 -21.54 20.36 -3.61
CA LYS A 172 -22.33 20.66 -4.81
C LYS A 172 -22.39 22.15 -5.17
N TRP A 173 -22.39 23.03 -4.17
CA TRP A 173 -22.41 24.47 -4.41
C TRP A 173 -21.11 25.03 -5.00
N MET A 174 -20.03 24.25 -5.01
CA MET A 174 -18.75 24.57 -5.69
C MET A 174 -18.69 24.03 -7.11
N LYS A 175 -19.71 23.29 -7.59
CA LYS A 175 -19.68 22.62 -8.89
C LYS A 175 -20.31 23.47 -9.99
N VAL A 176 -19.75 23.34 -11.20
CA VAL A 176 -20.29 23.92 -12.44
C VAL A 176 -20.41 22.86 -13.52
N LYS A 177 -21.36 23.06 -14.48
CA LYS A 177 -21.55 22.16 -15.62
C LYS A 177 -20.43 22.28 -16.64
N ASN A 178 -19.93 23.50 -16.86
CA ASN A 178 -18.77 23.75 -17.68
C ASN A 178 -18.04 25.02 -17.24
N LEU A 179 -16.74 25.07 -17.54
CA LEU A 179 -15.84 26.13 -17.07
C LEU A 179 -16.06 27.50 -17.80
N ARG A 180 -16.68 27.49 -18.96
CA ARG A 180 -16.89 28.75 -19.74
C ARG A 180 -18.11 29.51 -19.28
N THR A 181 -19.21 28.83 -19.00
CA THR A 181 -20.48 29.50 -18.61
C THR A 181 -20.61 29.61 -17.10
N LEU A 182 -19.89 28.80 -16.32
CA LEU A 182 -19.97 28.66 -14.86
C LEU A 182 -21.41 28.38 -14.37
N GLU A 183 -22.21 27.72 -15.20
CA GLU A 183 -23.57 27.31 -14.82
C GLU A 183 -23.49 26.30 -13.68
N LYS A 184 -24.26 26.53 -12.61
CA LYS A 184 -24.30 25.66 -11.42
C LYS A 184 -24.64 24.22 -11.80
N HIS A 185 -23.88 23.26 -11.23
CA HIS A 185 -24.14 21.83 -11.34
C HIS A 185 -24.61 21.26 -10.00
N ASP A 186 -25.90 21.11 -9.82
CA ASP A 186 -26.51 20.62 -8.58
C ASP A 186 -26.69 19.09 -8.64
N SER A 187 -25.57 18.38 -8.73
CA SER A 187 -25.52 16.91 -8.75
C SER A 187 -24.33 16.40 -7.98
N TRP A 188 -24.49 15.23 -7.34
CA TRP A 188 -23.38 14.51 -6.73
C TRP A 188 -22.44 13.87 -7.78
N THR A 189 -22.93 13.65 -8.99
CA THR A 189 -22.22 12.96 -10.07
C THR A 189 -21.73 13.96 -11.11
N SER A 190 -20.51 13.77 -11.62
CA SER A 190 -19.90 14.59 -12.68
C SER A 190 -19.77 16.09 -12.33
N GLY A 191 -19.65 16.95 -13.35
CA GLY A 191 -19.40 18.40 -13.23
C GLY A 191 -17.94 18.71 -12.94
N HIS A 192 -17.62 20.00 -12.87
CA HIS A 192 -16.27 20.52 -12.66
C HIS A 192 -16.21 21.37 -11.41
N LEU A 193 -15.04 21.51 -10.81
CA LEU A 193 -14.81 22.50 -9.77
C LEU A 193 -14.87 23.90 -10.40
N ASN A 194 -15.73 24.77 -9.84
CA ASN A 194 -15.77 26.17 -10.25
C ASN A 194 -14.40 26.82 -10.02
N PRO A 195 -13.75 27.38 -11.05
CA PRO A 195 -12.44 28.03 -10.93
C PRO A 195 -12.36 29.08 -9.83
N ASN A 196 -13.47 29.81 -9.59
CA ASN A 196 -13.57 30.83 -8.53
C ASN A 196 -13.60 30.21 -7.11
N MET A 197 -13.79 28.91 -7.00
CA MET A 197 -13.88 28.19 -5.72
C MET A 197 -12.61 27.43 -5.35
N ARG A 198 -11.54 27.43 -6.17
CA ARG A 198 -10.30 26.67 -5.91
C ARG A 198 -9.71 26.97 -4.54
N SER A 199 -9.57 28.25 -4.19
CA SER A 199 -9.04 28.63 -2.86
C SER A 199 -9.98 28.20 -1.72
N THR A 200 -11.29 28.30 -1.93
CA THR A 200 -12.30 27.85 -0.95
C THR A 200 -12.25 26.33 -0.79
N TYR A 201 -12.13 25.59 -1.89
CA TYR A 201 -12.00 24.13 -1.85
C TYR A 201 -10.70 23.69 -1.18
N ALA A 202 -9.60 24.39 -1.40
CA ALA A 202 -8.34 24.14 -0.69
C ALA A 202 -8.50 24.32 0.83
N GLN A 203 -9.23 25.35 1.28
CA GLN A 203 -9.56 25.55 2.70
C GLN A 203 -10.47 24.44 3.25
N TYR A 204 -11.35 23.85 2.44
CA TYR A 204 -12.14 22.68 2.83
C TYR A 204 -11.25 21.49 3.22
N PHE A 205 -10.17 21.22 2.43
CA PHE A 205 -9.18 20.21 2.80
C PHE A 205 -8.44 20.54 4.10
N VAL A 206 -8.08 21.81 4.30
CA VAL A 206 -7.46 22.25 5.57
C VAL A 206 -8.37 21.94 6.76
N LYS A 207 -9.66 22.27 6.66
CA LYS A 207 -10.64 21.99 7.71
C LYS A 207 -10.78 20.49 7.98
N PHE A 208 -10.81 19.66 6.94
CA PHE A 208 -10.84 18.19 7.06
C PHE A 208 -9.61 17.68 7.83
N VAL A 209 -8.40 18.05 7.40
CA VAL A 209 -7.16 17.60 8.06
C VAL A 209 -7.13 18.05 9.51
N GLN A 210 -7.53 19.29 9.81
CA GLN A 210 -7.60 19.81 11.17
C GLN A 210 -8.66 19.13 12.03
N ALA A 211 -9.83 18.82 11.46
CA ALA A 211 -10.90 18.11 12.17
C ALA A 211 -10.48 16.69 12.56
N PHE A 212 -9.78 15.96 11.66
CA PHE A 212 -9.22 14.65 11.97
C PHE A 212 -8.09 14.74 13.00
N ALA A 213 -7.22 15.75 12.89
CA ALA A 213 -6.16 16.00 13.88
C ALA A 213 -6.73 16.25 15.28
N GLN A 214 -7.84 16.99 15.42
CA GLN A 214 -8.55 17.18 16.69
C GLN A 214 -9.08 15.88 17.29
N GLN A 215 -9.30 14.85 16.46
CA GLN A 215 -9.65 13.50 16.89
C GLN A 215 -8.44 12.61 17.20
N GLY A 216 -7.22 13.15 17.08
CA GLY A 216 -5.97 12.40 17.25
C GLY A 216 -5.55 11.59 16.00
N ILE A 217 -6.14 11.87 14.84
CA ILE A 217 -5.85 11.18 13.59
C ILE A 217 -5.03 12.11 12.67
N HIS A 218 -3.76 11.77 12.44
CA HIS A 218 -2.91 12.51 11.52
C HIS A 218 -3.13 12.06 10.08
N ILE A 219 -3.56 12.96 9.20
CA ILE A 219 -3.67 12.71 7.76
C ILE A 219 -2.29 12.88 7.13
N HIS A 220 -1.68 11.75 6.77
CA HIS A 220 -0.34 11.70 6.17
C HIS A 220 -0.30 12.28 4.76
N ALA A 221 -1.33 11.99 3.96
CA ALA A 221 -1.41 12.44 2.58
C ALA A 221 -2.87 12.64 2.13
N VAL A 222 -3.04 13.39 1.04
CA VAL A 222 -4.31 13.49 0.31
C VAL A 222 -4.06 13.36 -1.19
N THR A 223 -5.11 12.97 -1.92
CA THR A 223 -5.20 13.21 -3.36
C THR A 223 -6.24 14.29 -3.64
N PRO A 224 -6.07 15.16 -4.65
CA PRO A 224 -7.02 16.23 -4.96
C PRO A 224 -8.41 15.75 -5.36
N GLN A 225 -8.49 14.54 -5.97
CA GLN A 225 -9.71 13.91 -6.45
C GLN A 225 -9.50 12.42 -6.65
N ASN A 226 -10.41 11.60 -6.10
CA ASN A 226 -10.51 10.18 -6.47
C ASN A 226 -11.02 10.06 -7.91
N GLU A 227 -10.35 9.25 -8.72
CA GLU A 227 -10.74 8.94 -10.10
C GLU A 227 -11.19 10.17 -10.91
N PRO A 228 -10.31 11.15 -11.11
CA PRO A 228 -10.67 12.45 -11.69
C PRO A 228 -11.25 12.38 -13.11
N LEU A 229 -11.10 11.27 -13.83
CA LEU A 229 -11.65 11.07 -15.17
C LEU A 229 -12.95 10.28 -15.17
N ASN A 230 -13.35 9.69 -14.04
CA ASN A 230 -14.57 8.92 -13.91
C ASN A 230 -15.77 9.85 -13.60
N GLN A 231 -16.64 10.03 -14.57
CA GLN A 231 -17.82 10.86 -14.44
C GLN A 231 -19.08 10.08 -14.03
N GLY A 232 -18.97 8.76 -13.94
CA GLY A 232 -20.11 7.86 -13.73
C GLY A 232 -20.34 7.43 -12.29
N ASN A 233 -19.34 7.54 -11.42
CA ASN A 233 -19.49 7.15 -10.02
C ASN A 233 -20.45 8.10 -9.27
N CYS A 234 -21.14 7.57 -8.31
CA CYS A 234 -21.83 8.33 -7.28
C CYS A 234 -21.03 8.19 -5.96
N ALA A 235 -20.38 9.26 -5.48
CA ALA A 235 -20.28 10.58 -6.09
C ALA A 235 -19.11 10.67 -7.07
N SER A 236 -19.02 11.76 -7.86
CA SER A 236 -17.86 12.03 -8.73
C SER A 236 -17.71 13.51 -9.06
N LEU A 237 -16.51 13.88 -9.50
CA LEU A 237 -16.15 15.19 -10.03
C LEU A 237 -15.15 14.98 -11.17
N PHE A 238 -15.46 15.49 -12.34
CA PHE A 238 -14.53 15.47 -13.46
C PHE A 238 -13.46 16.55 -13.27
N MET A 239 -12.20 16.13 -13.22
CA MET A 239 -11.07 17.02 -13.00
C MET A 239 -9.91 16.58 -13.92
N PRO A 240 -9.91 16.95 -15.21
CA PRO A 240 -8.83 16.65 -16.14
C PRO A 240 -7.50 17.25 -15.66
N TRP A 241 -6.38 16.81 -16.25
CA TRP A 241 -5.04 17.14 -15.79
C TRP A 241 -4.77 18.63 -15.62
N ASP A 242 -5.29 19.46 -16.53
CA ASP A 242 -5.13 20.91 -16.50
C ASP A 242 -5.90 21.56 -15.34
N GLU A 243 -7.12 21.13 -15.06
CA GLU A 243 -7.89 21.60 -13.90
C GLU A 243 -7.22 21.18 -12.57
N GLN A 244 -6.70 19.96 -12.52
CA GLN A 244 -5.98 19.51 -11.31
C GLN A 244 -4.65 20.27 -11.14
N ALA A 245 -3.93 20.55 -12.24
CA ALA A 245 -2.71 21.37 -12.20
C ALA A 245 -2.99 22.80 -11.72
N GLU A 246 -4.14 23.38 -12.10
CA GLU A 246 -4.55 24.71 -11.62
C GLU A 246 -5.01 24.69 -10.15
N PHE A 247 -5.55 23.56 -9.64
CA PHE A 247 -6.01 23.45 -8.26
C PHE A 247 -4.86 23.16 -7.26
N ILE A 248 -3.88 22.34 -7.63
CA ILE A 248 -2.78 21.90 -6.75
C ILE A 248 -2.04 23.06 -6.07
N PRO A 249 -1.66 24.16 -6.72
CA PRO A 249 -1.00 25.29 -6.05
C PRO A 249 -1.85 25.93 -4.95
N HIS A 250 -3.17 26.03 -5.14
CA HIS A 250 -4.08 26.53 -4.09
C HIS A 250 -4.10 25.60 -2.89
N LEU A 251 -4.14 24.29 -3.12
CA LEU A 251 -4.14 23.28 -2.06
C LEU A 251 -2.83 23.28 -1.27
N ALA A 252 -1.70 23.28 -1.98
CA ALA A 252 -0.36 23.30 -1.39
C ALA A 252 -0.12 24.56 -0.55
N ALA A 253 -0.46 25.73 -1.08
CA ALA A 253 -0.35 27.02 -0.37
C ALA A 253 -1.25 27.04 0.89
N ALA A 254 -2.49 26.53 0.78
CA ALA A 254 -3.39 26.43 1.92
C ALA A 254 -2.84 25.55 3.04
N PHE A 255 -2.26 24.38 2.70
CA PHE A 255 -1.61 23.49 3.65
C PHE A 255 -0.39 24.15 4.30
N LYS A 256 0.49 24.75 3.50
CA LYS A 256 1.67 25.47 3.99
C LYS A 256 1.29 26.58 4.97
N LYS A 257 0.32 27.43 4.60
CA LYS A 257 -0.17 28.50 5.44
C LYS A 257 -0.80 28.03 6.75
N ALA A 258 -1.44 26.85 6.72
CA ALA A 258 -2.02 26.21 7.91
C ALA A 258 -0.99 25.44 8.75
N GLY A 259 0.30 25.41 8.37
CA GLY A 259 1.35 24.66 9.05
C GLY A 259 1.22 23.14 8.93
N LEU A 260 0.51 22.64 7.90
CA LEU A 260 0.30 21.22 7.66
C LEU A 260 1.48 20.62 6.87
N THR A 261 1.84 19.39 7.20
CA THR A 261 2.87 18.59 6.52
C THR A 261 2.28 17.47 5.66
N THR A 262 0.96 17.50 5.47
CA THR A 262 0.20 16.53 4.69
C THR A 262 0.67 16.55 3.23
N LYS A 263 1.11 15.39 2.72
CA LYS A 263 1.56 15.24 1.34
C LYS A 263 0.40 15.30 0.36
N ILE A 264 0.70 15.70 -0.88
CA ILE A 264 -0.26 15.72 -1.99
C ILE A 264 0.27 14.79 -3.08
N TYR A 265 -0.54 13.79 -3.45
CA TYR A 265 -0.30 12.95 -4.62
C TYR A 265 -1.33 13.29 -5.69
N CYS A 266 -0.87 13.67 -6.87
CA CYS A 266 -1.77 13.98 -7.99
C CYS A 266 -2.35 12.70 -8.62
N PHE A 267 -3.31 12.86 -9.53
CA PHE A 267 -3.95 11.83 -10.34
C PHE A 267 -4.94 10.98 -9.53
N ASP A 268 -4.52 9.82 -8.97
CA ASP A 268 -5.37 8.89 -8.23
C ASP A 268 -6.36 8.12 -9.12
N HIS A 269 -5.86 7.50 -10.22
CA HIS A 269 -6.69 6.85 -11.23
C HIS A 269 -5.96 5.74 -12.01
N ASN A 270 -6.63 5.18 -13.02
CA ASN A 270 -6.25 4.01 -13.79
C ASN A 270 -5.01 4.20 -14.69
N TRP A 271 -4.23 3.12 -14.87
CA TRP A 271 -3.02 3.10 -15.70
C TRP A 271 -3.24 3.59 -17.14
N ASN A 272 -4.44 3.38 -17.69
CA ASN A 272 -4.78 3.73 -19.08
C ASN A 272 -5.47 5.09 -19.23
N TYR A 273 -5.59 5.90 -18.16
CA TYR A 273 -6.25 7.22 -18.18
C TYR A 273 -7.68 7.15 -18.74
N ASP A 274 -8.41 6.06 -18.41
CA ASP A 274 -9.75 5.72 -18.94
C ASP A 274 -9.85 5.80 -20.48
N ASN A 275 -8.74 5.49 -21.17
CA ASN A 275 -8.61 5.59 -22.62
C ASN A 275 -8.82 7.01 -23.21
N MET A 276 -8.80 8.06 -22.39
CA MET A 276 -8.86 9.46 -22.82
C MET A 276 -7.50 9.91 -23.34
N ARG A 277 -7.38 10.01 -24.65
CA ARG A 277 -6.09 10.31 -25.31
C ARG A 277 -5.46 11.61 -24.84
N GLU A 278 -6.27 12.64 -24.60
CA GLU A 278 -5.85 13.96 -24.12
C GLU A 278 -5.42 13.97 -22.66
N GLN A 279 -5.69 12.88 -21.92
CA GLN A 279 -5.32 12.72 -20.51
C GLN A 279 -4.08 11.85 -20.31
N LYS A 280 -3.52 11.28 -21.39
CA LYS A 280 -2.28 10.49 -21.29
C LYS A 280 -1.17 11.28 -20.60
N GLU A 281 -0.36 10.56 -19.81
CA GLU A 281 0.72 11.17 -19.04
C GLU A 281 0.22 12.23 -18.03
N TYR A 282 -0.99 12.07 -17.52
CA TYR A 282 -1.63 13.01 -16.61
C TYR A 282 -0.68 13.54 -15.52
N PRO A 283 0.06 12.70 -14.73
CA PRO A 283 1.01 13.21 -13.74
C PRO A 283 2.16 14.00 -14.36
N VAL A 284 2.69 13.56 -15.50
CA VAL A 284 3.78 14.26 -16.20
C VAL A 284 3.34 15.64 -16.64
N ARG A 285 2.14 15.76 -17.20
CA ARG A 285 1.55 17.05 -17.61
C ARG A 285 1.39 17.99 -16.42
N ILE A 286 0.91 17.48 -15.27
CA ILE A 286 0.82 18.27 -14.04
C ILE A 286 2.19 18.79 -13.63
N PHE A 287 3.19 17.92 -13.46
CA PHE A 287 4.52 18.36 -13.00
C PHE A 287 5.21 19.29 -14.02
N ASN A 288 4.95 19.13 -15.31
CA ASN A 288 5.43 20.05 -16.36
C ASN A 288 4.72 21.41 -16.30
N ALA A 289 3.44 21.46 -15.92
CA ALA A 289 2.71 22.73 -15.73
C ALA A 289 3.13 23.44 -14.44
N LEU A 290 3.56 22.71 -13.41
CA LEU A 290 3.96 23.22 -12.10
C LEU A 290 5.48 23.51 -12.00
N THR A 291 6.10 24.00 -13.08
CA THR A 291 7.55 24.26 -13.13
C THR A 291 8.01 25.46 -12.30
N ASN A 292 7.11 26.41 -12.02
CA ASN A 292 7.42 27.57 -11.21
C ASN A 292 7.34 27.23 -9.71
N GLU A 293 8.21 27.83 -8.91
CA GLU A 293 8.09 27.76 -7.46
C GLU A 293 6.78 28.40 -7.00
N TYR A 294 6.03 27.70 -6.18
CA TYR A 294 4.82 28.18 -5.50
C TYR A 294 4.83 27.72 -4.04
N GLU A 295 4.09 28.45 -3.21
CA GLU A 295 4.04 28.17 -1.76
C GLU A 295 3.53 26.74 -1.51
N GLY A 296 4.28 25.94 -0.75
CA GLY A 296 3.93 24.56 -0.41
C GLY A 296 4.28 23.52 -1.49
N SER A 297 5.01 23.90 -2.56
CA SER A 297 5.39 22.99 -3.65
C SER A 297 6.09 21.71 -3.17
N GLU A 298 6.81 21.78 -2.04
CA GLU A 298 7.47 20.64 -1.40
C GLU A 298 6.49 19.56 -0.89
N LEU A 299 5.21 19.89 -0.72
CA LEU A 299 4.18 18.96 -0.30
C LEU A 299 3.64 18.12 -1.47
N VAL A 300 3.87 18.53 -2.72
CA VAL A 300 3.42 17.84 -3.93
C VAL A 300 4.49 16.84 -4.37
N VAL A 301 4.36 15.62 -3.87
CA VAL A 301 5.47 14.66 -3.86
C VAL A 301 5.44 13.63 -4.99
N GLY A 302 4.28 13.37 -5.60
CA GLY A 302 4.18 12.28 -6.58
C GLY A 302 2.77 12.04 -7.09
N SER A 303 2.51 10.82 -7.54
CA SER A 303 1.24 10.39 -8.13
C SER A 303 0.68 9.13 -7.49
N ALA A 304 -0.64 9.02 -7.49
CA ALA A 304 -1.41 7.88 -7.00
C ALA A 304 -2.10 7.14 -8.16
N TRP A 305 -2.25 5.83 -8.04
CA TRP A 305 -2.66 4.96 -9.15
C TRP A 305 -3.67 3.88 -8.74
N HIS A 306 -4.54 3.48 -9.70
CA HIS A 306 -5.55 2.43 -9.59
C HIS A 306 -5.37 1.35 -10.66
N ASP A 307 -6.00 0.16 -10.47
CA ASP A 307 -5.85 -1.01 -11.36
C ASP A 307 -7.18 -1.50 -11.94
N TYR A 308 -8.03 -0.58 -12.43
CA TYR A 308 -9.25 -0.96 -13.14
C TYR A 308 -9.10 -0.91 -14.66
N GLY A 309 -8.06 -0.29 -15.18
CA GLY A 309 -7.77 -0.20 -16.60
C GLY A 309 -6.29 -0.01 -16.90
N GLY A 310 -5.79 -0.73 -17.91
CA GLY A 310 -4.38 -0.69 -18.29
C GLY A 310 -3.50 -1.64 -17.48
N GLU A 311 -2.21 -1.39 -17.46
CA GLU A 311 -1.18 -2.23 -16.84
C GLU A 311 -0.14 -1.36 -16.12
N ALA A 312 0.37 -1.85 -14.98
CA ALA A 312 1.40 -1.16 -14.18
C ALA A 312 2.72 -0.89 -14.94
N SER A 313 2.90 -1.47 -16.13
CA SER A 313 4.03 -1.13 -17.04
C SER A 313 4.04 0.32 -17.46
N GLU A 314 2.91 1.05 -17.38
CA GLU A 314 2.86 2.50 -17.57
C GLU A 314 3.83 3.23 -16.62
N LEU A 315 4.07 2.70 -15.43
CA LEU A 315 5.04 3.26 -14.49
C LEU A 315 6.48 3.25 -15.01
N ASP A 316 6.86 2.35 -15.93
CA ASP A 316 8.19 2.37 -16.52
C ASP A 316 8.39 3.66 -17.32
N HIS A 317 7.36 4.09 -18.04
CA HIS A 317 7.34 5.36 -18.78
C HIS A 317 7.30 6.56 -17.83
N ILE A 318 6.36 6.58 -16.89
CA ILE A 318 6.20 7.69 -15.92
C ILE A 318 7.48 7.90 -15.11
N ASN A 319 8.09 6.84 -14.58
CA ASN A 319 9.34 6.93 -13.80
C ASN A 319 10.52 7.44 -14.65
N SER A 320 10.53 7.16 -15.95
CA SER A 320 11.57 7.70 -16.85
C SER A 320 11.47 9.20 -17.04
N LEU A 321 10.26 9.76 -16.95
CA LEU A 321 9.99 11.20 -17.11
C LEU A 321 9.99 11.95 -15.77
N LEU A 322 9.67 11.26 -14.67
CA LEU A 322 9.55 11.80 -13.32
C LEU A 322 10.36 10.96 -12.31
N PRO A 323 11.70 10.81 -12.47
CA PRO A 323 12.50 9.88 -11.67
C PRO A 323 12.54 10.21 -10.18
N ASP A 324 12.36 11.48 -9.81
CA ASP A 324 12.42 11.97 -8.43
C ASP A 324 11.05 12.05 -7.74
N LYS A 325 9.98 11.65 -8.44
CA LYS A 325 8.62 11.71 -7.88
C LYS A 325 8.20 10.37 -7.30
N GLU A 326 7.50 10.45 -6.17
CA GLU A 326 6.97 9.28 -5.50
C GLU A 326 5.80 8.67 -6.28
N VAL A 327 5.70 7.35 -6.27
CA VAL A 327 4.57 6.61 -6.82
C VAL A 327 3.94 5.79 -5.72
N ILE A 328 2.62 5.87 -5.57
CA ILE A 328 1.83 5.03 -4.67
C ILE A 328 0.66 4.40 -5.41
N PHE A 329 0.30 3.20 -5.01
CA PHE A 329 -0.87 2.50 -5.51
C PHE A 329 -1.97 2.56 -4.46
N THR A 330 -3.09 3.20 -4.78
CA THR A 330 -4.10 3.62 -3.81
C THR A 330 -5.39 2.83 -3.86
N GLU A 331 -5.66 2.11 -4.97
CA GLU A 331 -6.91 1.35 -5.07
C GLU A 331 -6.89 0.23 -6.11
N ALA A 332 -7.41 -0.91 -5.72
CA ALA A 332 -7.93 -1.98 -6.55
C ALA A 332 -9.04 -2.70 -5.81
N SER A 333 -10.03 -3.22 -6.51
CA SER A 333 -11.09 -4.03 -5.96
C SER A 333 -11.20 -5.39 -6.66
N ILE A 334 -11.76 -6.34 -5.94
CA ILE A 334 -12.26 -7.60 -6.48
C ILE A 334 -13.79 -7.57 -6.46
N GLY A 335 -14.40 -8.33 -7.35
CA GLY A 335 -15.86 -8.33 -7.43
C GLY A 335 -16.38 -9.47 -8.30
N THR A 336 -17.66 -9.35 -8.68
CA THR A 336 -18.32 -10.34 -9.54
C THR A 336 -17.71 -10.40 -10.93
N TRP A 337 -17.12 -9.30 -11.42
CA TRP A 337 -16.53 -9.18 -12.77
C TRP A 337 -15.25 -9.99 -12.97
N ASN A 338 -14.57 -10.38 -11.88
CA ASN A 338 -13.26 -11.06 -11.94
C ASN A 338 -13.20 -12.34 -11.07
N ASP A 339 -14.33 -12.93 -10.71
CA ASP A 339 -14.40 -14.08 -9.78
C ASP A 339 -13.70 -13.78 -8.43
N GLY A 340 -13.88 -12.60 -7.87
CA GLY A 340 -13.09 -12.08 -6.74
C GLY A 340 -13.01 -12.95 -5.49
N ARG A 341 -14.02 -13.81 -5.24
CA ARG A 341 -14.02 -14.80 -4.15
C ARG A 341 -13.28 -16.09 -4.49
N ASN A 342 -12.86 -16.28 -5.73
CA ASN A 342 -12.15 -17.49 -6.16
C ASN A 342 -10.64 -17.36 -5.93
N LEU A 343 -10.17 -17.78 -4.76
CA LEU A 343 -8.75 -17.70 -4.40
C LEU A 343 -7.83 -18.41 -5.42
N GLN A 344 -8.31 -19.54 -6.01
CA GLN A 344 -7.53 -20.30 -6.99
C GLN A 344 -7.22 -19.49 -8.26
N LYS A 345 -8.14 -18.62 -8.68
CA LYS A 345 -7.94 -17.74 -9.84
C LYS A 345 -7.22 -16.45 -9.46
N ARG A 346 -7.53 -15.91 -8.27
CA ARG A 346 -7.14 -14.54 -7.91
C ARG A 346 -5.77 -14.42 -7.24
N LEU A 347 -5.41 -15.33 -6.32
CA LEU A 347 -4.24 -15.13 -5.44
C LEU A 347 -2.98 -14.73 -6.21
N LEU A 348 -2.55 -15.53 -7.18
CA LEU A 348 -1.32 -15.25 -7.93
C LEU A 348 -1.50 -14.10 -8.92
N THR A 349 -2.67 -13.94 -9.50
CA THR A 349 -3.00 -12.82 -10.38
C THR A 349 -2.84 -11.51 -9.62
N ASP A 350 -3.46 -11.41 -8.44
CA ASP A 350 -3.43 -10.20 -7.63
C ASP A 350 -2.05 -9.94 -7.03
N MET A 351 -1.33 -10.97 -6.56
CA MET A 351 0.06 -10.81 -6.10
C MET A 351 0.99 -10.30 -7.20
N ASN A 352 0.85 -10.80 -8.43
CA ASN A 352 1.67 -10.32 -9.54
C ASN A 352 1.26 -8.90 -9.96
N ARG A 353 -0.03 -8.61 -10.11
CA ARG A 353 -0.51 -7.30 -10.58
C ARG A 353 -0.25 -6.21 -9.56
N LEU A 354 -0.67 -6.42 -8.30
CA LEU A 354 -0.72 -5.37 -7.29
C LEU A 354 0.60 -5.23 -6.52
N ILE A 355 1.37 -6.33 -6.34
CA ILE A 355 2.61 -6.31 -5.57
C ILE A 355 3.84 -6.36 -6.48
N TYR A 356 3.99 -7.43 -7.26
CA TYR A 356 5.21 -7.62 -8.04
C TYR A 356 5.38 -6.52 -9.09
N ASN A 357 4.35 -6.28 -9.92
CA ASN A 357 4.43 -5.33 -11.02
C ASN A 357 4.51 -3.87 -10.57
N THR A 358 3.93 -3.51 -9.44
CA THR A 358 3.98 -2.13 -8.92
C THR A 358 5.28 -1.85 -8.16
N ILE A 359 5.66 -2.74 -7.23
CA ILE A 359 6.84 -2.53 -6.39
C ILE A 359 8.13 -2.59 -7.20
N THR A 360 8.25 -3.50 -8.19
CA THR A 360 9.42 -3.53 -9.07
C THR A 360 9.55 -2.26 -9.91
N ARG A 361 8.47 -1.45 -10.01
CA ARG A 361 8.39 -0.15 -10.72
C ARG A 361 8.31 1.05 -9.79
N GLN A 362 9.04 1.03 -8.69
CA GLN A 362 9.24 2.13 -7.74
C GLN A 362 8.01 2.50 -6.88
N CYS A 363 6.93 1.72 -6.93
CA CYS A 363 5.78 1.98 -6.07
C CYS A 363 6.16 1.81 -4.59
N ARG A 364 5.80 2.78 -3.74
CA ARG A 364 6.18 2.86 -2.32
C ARG A 364 5.12 2.35 -1.37
N ALA A 365 3.87 2.35 -1.80
CA ALA A 365 2.75 1.87 -1.00
C ALA A 365 1.75 1.15 -1.89
N VAL A 366 1.08 0.13 -1.34
CA VAL A 366 0.00 -0.58 -2.04
C VAL A 366 -1.20 -0.70 -1.12
N MET A 367 -2.33 -0.17 -1.56
CA MET A 367 -3.61 -0.26 -0.86
C MET A 367 -4.66 -0.86 -1.79
N VAL A 368 -5.51 -1.70 -1.22
CA VAL A 368 -6.69 -2.20 -1.91
C VAL A 368 -7.95 -1.58 -1.32
N TRP A 369 -9.07 -1.70 -2.03
CA TRP A 369 -10.32 -1.08 -1.63
C TRP A 369 -10.85 -1.65 -0.31
N ASN A 370 -12.12 -1.68 -0.07
CA ASN A 370 -12.75 -2.01 1.21
C ASN A 370 -12.10 -3.19 1.97
N LEU A 371 -11.67 -2.94 3.22
CA LEU A 371 -11.18 -4.01 4.10
C LEU A 371 -12.27 -5.05 4.34
N MET A 372 -13.51 -4.62 4.63
CA MET A 372 -14.59 -5.53 4.95
C MET A 372 -15.92 -5.06 4.35
N LEU A 373 -16.60 -5.97 3.67
CA LEU A 373 -18.00 -5.81 3.25
C LEU A 373 -18.80 -7.03 3.74
N ASP A 374 -20.13 -6.95 3.74
CA ASP A 374 -20.97 -8.12 4.01
C ASP A 374 -21.06 -9.08 2.79
N LEU A 375 -21.64 -10.26 2.98
CA LEU A 375 -21.80 -11.23 1.90
C LEU A 375 -22.68 -10.71 0.75
N LYS A 376 -23.52 -9.69 1.00
CA LYS A 376 -24.34 -9.01 0.00
C LYS A 376 -23.61 -7.85 -0.66
N ARG A 377 -22.34 -7.62 -0.32
CA ARG A 377 -21.45 -6.59 -0.89
C ARG A 377 -21.72 -5.17 -0.38
N GLY A 378 -22.29 -5.06 0.81
CA GLY A 378 -22.70 -3.79 1.39
C GLY A 378 -22.21 -3.54 2.81
N PRO A 379 -22.85 -2.51 3.45
CA PRO A 379 -23.77 -1.56 2.81
C PRO A 379 -23.08 -0.72 1.74
N ASN A 380 -23.83 -0.23 0.75
CA ASN A 380 -23.34 0.72 -0.24
C ASN A 380 -24.39 1.79 -0.53
N LEU A 381 -23.93 2.89 -1.10
CA LEU A 381 -24.75 4.02 -1.50
C LEU A 381 -25.61 3.65 -2.71
N ASP A 382 -26.82 4.21 -2.83
CA ASP A 382 -27.61 4.13 -4.07
C ASP A 382 -26.82 4.71 -5.24
N GLY A 383 -26.62 3.89 -6.30
CA GLY A 383 -25.72 4.24 -7.41
C GLY A 383 -24.24 3.94 -7.18
N GLY A 384 -23.85 3.45 -6.00
CA GLY A 384 -22.51 2.97 -5.71
C GLY A 384 -22.24 1.56 -6.25
N CYS A 385 -21.05 1.01 -5.98
CA CYS A 385 -20.65 -0.31 -6.47
C CYS A 385 -21.44 -1.44 -5.79
N THR A 386 -22.34 -2.08 -6.52
CA THR A 386 -23.12 -3.24 -6.06
C THR A 386 -22.47 -4.59 -6.38
N THR A 387 -21.30 -4.58 -7.02
CA THR A 387 -20.60 -5.78 -7.51
C THR A 387 -19.25 -6.01 -6.83
N CYS A 388 -18.76 -5.06 -6.02
CA CYS A 388 -17.49 -5.13 -5.29
C CYS A 388 -17.56 -6.13 -4.12
N TYR A 389 -16.46 -6.86 -3.87
CA TYR A 389 -16.25 -7.65 -2.65
C TYR A 389 -15.27 -6.95 -1.73
N GLY A 390 -15.38 -7.18 -0.42
CA GLY A 390 -14.35 -6.81 0.54
C GLY A 390 -13.06 -7.63 0.37
N ALA A 391 -11.95 -7.11 0.86
CA ALA A 391 -10.78 -7.98 1.11
C ALA A 391 -11.17 -9.11 2.08
N VAL A 392 -12.12 -8.84 2.96
CA VAL A 392 -12.81 -9.79 3.83
C VAL A 392 -14.32 -9.61 3.64
N ASP A 393 -15.03 -10.72 3.48
CA ASP A 393 -16.50 -10.73 3.55
C ASP A 393 -16.94 -11.19 4.94
N ILE A 394 -17.92 -10.51 5.53
CA ILE A 394 -18.54 -10.92 6.80
C ILE A 394 -19.98 -11.40 6.57
N ASP A 395 -20.35 -12.47 7.26
CA ASP A 395 -21.74 -12.94 7.25
C ASP A 395 -22.61 -12.00 8.11
N GLU A 396 -23.51 -11.25 7.45
CA GLU A 396 -24.39 -10.30 8.12
C GLU A 396 -25.48 -10.97 8.98
N SER A 397 -25.63 -12.30 8.90
CA SER A 397 -26.55 -13.04 9.75
C SER A 397 -26.03 -13.21 11.19
N ASP A 398 -24.70 -13.22 11.39
CA ASP A 398 -24.08 -13.40 12.70
C ASP A 398 -23.06 -12.33 13.08
N TYR A 399 -22.58 -11.53 12.11
CA TYR A 399 -21.49 -10.56 12.23
C TYR A 399 -20.24 -11.13 12.96
N LYS A 400 -19.94 -12.39 12.66
CA LYS A 400 -18.83 -13.13 13.27
C LYS A 400 -18.06 -13.99 12.28
N THR A 401 -18.78 -14.67 11.40
CA THR A 401 -18.17 -15.53 10.37
C THR A 401 -17.57 -14.64 9.27
N ILE A 402 -16.25 -14.78 9.06
CA ILE A 402 -15.51 -14.00 8.06
C ILE A 402 -14.87 -14.92 7.02
N HIS A 403 -14.83 -14.46 5.77
CA HIS A 403 -14.18 -15.11 4.64
C HIS A 403 -13.15 -14.18 4.05
N MET A 404 -11.88 -14.58 4.08
CA MET A 404 -10.77 -13.80 3.53
C MET A 404 -10.63 -14.05 2.03
N ASN A 405 -10.65 -12.99 1.24
CA ASN A 405 -10.45 -13.02 -0.21
C ASN A 405 -8.98 -12.76 -0.59
N SER A 406 -8.63 -12.86 -1.87
CA SER A 406 -7.26 -12.69 -2.36
C SER A 406 -6.62 -11.38 -1.91
N HIS A 407 -7.36 -10.27 -1.93
CA HIS A 407 -6.86 -8.96 -1.53
C HIS A 407 -6.41 -8.91 -0.05
N TYR A 408 -7.06 -9.67 0.85
CA TYR A 408 -6.57 -9.79 2.21
C TYR A 408 -5.19 -10.46 2.24
N TYR A 409 -5.02 -11.56 1.51
CA TYR A 409 -3.74 -12.28 1.47
C TYR A 409 -2.63 -11.48 0.79
N VAL A 410 -2.95 -10.72 -0.26
CA VAL A 410 -1.98 -9.85 -0.97
C VAL A 410 -1.34 -8.85 0.01
N ILE A 411 -2.16 -8.15 0.77
CA ILE A 411 -1.67 -7.18 1.76
C ILE A 411 -1.00 -7.89 2.94
N ALA A 412 -1.60 -8.98 3.43
CA ALA A 412 -1.08 -9.76 4.56
C ALA A 412 0.34 -10.29 4.30
N HIS A 413 0.58 -10.90 3.13
CA HIS A 413 1.90 -11.40 2.74
C HIS A 413 2.95 -10.29 2.72
N SER A 414 2.58 -9.12 2.23
CA SER A 414 3.50 -7.98 2.13
C SER A 414 3.78 -7.36 3.50
N SER A 415 2.75 -7.03 4.25
CA SER A 415 2.89 -6.33 5.54
C SER A 415 3.46 -7.22 6.67
N ALA A 416 3.28 -8.55 6.60
CA ALA A 416 3.82 -9.46 7.61
C ALA A 416 5.35 -9.43 7.71
N VAL A 417 6.05 -9.11 6.62
CA VAL A 417 7.51 -9.17 6.56
C VAL A 417 8.18 -7.85 6.14
N VAL A 418 7.46 -6.94 5.47
CA VAL A 418 7.99 -5.64 5.03
C VAL A 418 7.44 -4.53 5.91
N ARG A 419 8.32 -3.81 6.60
CA ARG A 419 7.95 -2.75 7.54
C ARG A 419 7.98 -1.37 6.87
N PRO A 420 7.20 -0.38 7.35
CA PRO A 420 7.38 1.02 6.93
C PRO A 420 8.84 1.46 7.09
N GLY A 421 9.38 2.12 6.06
CA GLY A 421 10.79 2.49 6.01
C GLY A 421 11.73 1.40 5.45
N ALA A 422 11.23 0.21 5.14
CA ALA A 422 12.02 -0.82 4.46
C ALA A 422 12.47 -0.31 3.08
N LYS A 423 13.71 -0.63 2.70
CA LYS A 423 14.22 -0.37 1.35
C LYS A 423 14.05 -1.61 0.50
N ARG A 424 13.48 -1.48 -0.71
CA ARG A 424 13.62 -2.53 -1.71
C ARG A 424 15.09 -2.64 -2.07
N ILE A 425 15.62 -3.86 -2.08
CA ILE A 425 17.03 -4.13 -2.37
C ILE A 425 17.20 -4.94 -3.65
N GLY A 426 18.41 -4.90 -4.22
CA GLY A 426 18.79 -5.73 -5.36
C GLY A 426 18.83 -7.20 -4.99
N GLN A 427 18.70 -8.05 -6.00
CA GLN A 427 18.87 -9.51 -5.88
C GLN A 427 19.39 -10.10 -7.18
N GLN A 428 20.09 -11.22 -7.08
CA GLN A 428 20.51 -12.05 -8.22
C GLN A 428 19.83 -13.41 -8.10
N THR A 429 19.29 -13.92 -9.19
CA THR A 429 18.57 -15.19 -9.22
C THR A 429 19.27 -16.19 -10.13
N LYS A 430 19.35 -17.45 -9.68
CA LYS A 430 19.85 -18.58 -10.46
C LYS A 430 18.89 -19.75 -10.32
N GLY A 431 18.44 -20.32 -11.42
CA GLY A 431 17.59 -21.53 -11.42
C GLY A 431 16.12 -21.33 -10.99
N CYS A 432 15.71 -20.15 -10.55
CA CYS A 432 14.38 -19.88 -9.98
C CYS A 432 13.28 -19.74 -11.05
N ASN A 433 13.19 -20.65 -12.00
CA ASN A 433 12.21 -20.58 -13.09
C ASN A 433 10.78 -20.65 -12.55
N GLY A 434 9.93 -19.72 -12.99
CA GLY A 434 8.53 -19.61 -12.54
C GLY A 434 8.31 -18.99 -11.15
N ILE A 435 9.40 -18.59 -10.46
CA ILE A 435 9.35 -17.85 -9.20
C ILE A 435 9.60 -16.36 -9.47
N ASN A 436 8.61 -15.52 -9.21
CA ASN A 436 8.80 -14.08 -9.09
C ASN A 436 9.21 -13.77 -7.65
N SER A 437 10.21 -12.90 -7.47
CA SER A 437 10.69 -12.54 -6.14
C SER A 437 11.00 -11.05 -6.02
N ILE A 438 10.79 -10.51 -4.80
CA ILE A 438 11.16 -9.15 -4.44
C ILE A 438 11.84 -9.22 -3.06
N ALA A 439 12.92 -8.46 -2.88
CA ALA A 439 13.67 -8.43 -1.64
C ALA A 439 13.69 -7.04 -1.00
N PHE A 440 13.75 -7.03 0.33
CA PHE A 440 13.74 -5.81 1.13
C PHE A 440 14.71 -5.92 2.31
N GLN A 441 15.19 -4.76 2.76
CA GLN A 441 15.83 -4.60 4.05
C GLN A 441 14.98 -3.69 4.93
N ASN A 442 14.54 -4.22 6.06
CA ASN A 442 13.77 -3.47 7.06
C ASN A 442 14.67 -2.50 7.85
N PRO A 443 14.09 -1.46 8.49
CA PRO A 443 14.85 -0.49 9.28
C PRO A 443 15.66 -1.09 10.43
N ASP A 444 15.24 -2.23 10.95
CA ASP A 444 15.93 -2.98 12.02
C ASP A 444 17.05 -3.88 11.49
N GLY A 445 17.32 -3.86 10.19
CA GLY A 445 18.34 -4.66 9.52
C GLY A 445 17.90 -6.08 9.13
N THR A 446 16.70 -6.51 9.50
CA THR A 446 16.15 -7.79 9.04
C THR A 446 15.92 -7.77 7.53
N LEU A 447 16.04 -8.93 6.87
CA LEU A 447 15.82 -9.07 5.44
C LEU A 447 14.48 -9.76 5.18
N ALA A 448 13.76 -9.26 4.18
CA ALA A 448 12.49 -9.84 3.79
C ALA A 448 12.49 -10.20 2.29
N SER A 449 11.77 -11.26 1.94
CA SER A 449 11.53 -11.64 0.55
C SER A 449 10.09 -12.08 0.35
N LEU A 450 9.51 -11.68 -0.78
CA LEU A 450 8.22 -12.19 -1.26
C LEU A 450 8.51 -13.12 -2.44
N LEU A 451 8.06 -14.36 -2.37
CA LEU A 451 8.23 -15.39 -3.39
C LEU A 451 6.86 -15.78 -3.93
N ILE A 452 6.68 -15.69 -5.25
CA ILE A 452 5.42 -16.03 -5.94
C ILE A 452 5.71 -17.17 -6.89
N ASN A 453 5.28 -18.39 -6.56
CA ASN A 453 5.43 -19.55 -7.42
C ASN A 453 4.27 -19.64 -8.41
N ASN A 454 4.52 -19.20 -9.64
CA ASN A 454 3.58 -19.30 -10.75
C ASN A 454 3.55 -20.70 -11.39
N GLY A 455 4.53 -21.56 -11.04
CA GLY A 455 4.71 -22.92 -11.56
C GLY A 455 3.72 -23.92 -10.97
N LYS A 456 3.68 -25.12 -11.57
CA LYS A 456 2.82 -26.25 -11.17
C LYS A 456 3.52 -27.25 -10.25
N SER A 457 4.80 -27.01 -9.91
CA SER A 457 5.62 -27.89 -9.08
C SER A 457 6.12 -27.15 -7.84
N ASP A 458 6.25 -27.88 -6.75
CA ASP A 458 6.92 -27.40 -5.55
C ASP A 458 8.40 -27.13 -5.89
N THR A 459 8.94 -26.07 -5.36
CA THR A 459 10.31 -25.63 -5.65
C THR A 459 11.01 -25.27 -4.33
N GLU A 460 12.19 -25.85 -4.09
CA GLU A 460 13.05 -25.38 -3.02
C GLU A 460 13.89 -24.21 -3.54
N VAL A 461 13.89 -23.11 -2.77
CA VAL A 461 14.65 -21.88 -3.08
C VAL A 461 15.59 -21.58 -1.92
N SER A 462 16.88 -21.43 -2.21
CA SER A 462 17.89 -20.99 -1.24
C SER A 462 18.04 -19.48 -1.30
N ILE A 463 17.67 -18.76 -0.22
CA ILE A 463 17.93 -17.34 -0.08
C ILE A 463 19.27 -17.16 0.63
N VAL A 464 20.23 -16.52 -0.04
CA VAL A 464 21.59 -16.30 0.45
C VAL A 464 21.76 -14.87 0.94
N ARG A 465 22.17 -14.73 2.22
CA ARG A 465 22.58 -13.47 2.85
C ARG A 465 24.07 -13.49 3.10
N GLY A 466 24.87 -12.86 2.22
CA GLY A 466 26.32 -12.82 2.38
C GLY A 466 26.99 -14.20 2.39
N LYS A 467 28.18 -14.30 2.97
CA LYS A 467 28.94 -15.59 3.00
C LYS A 467 28.43 -16.47 4.15
N GLY A 468 27.84 -17.62 3.83
CA GLY A 468 27.64 -18.72 4.76
C GLY A 468 26.27 -18.81 5.47
N SER A 469 25.34 -17.90 5.25
CA SER A 469 23.97 -17.98 5.81
C SER A 469 22.95 -18.20 4.67
N VAL A 470 22.26 -19.35 4.69
CA VAL A 470 21.31 -19.78 3.65
C VAL A 470 19.98 -20.17 4.29
N ALA A 471 18.90 -19.51 3.87
CA ALA A 471 17.53 -19.91 4.19
C ALA A 471 16.97 -20.78 3.06
N ASN A 472 16.78 -22.08 3.32
CA ASN A 472 16.17 -23.00 2.35
C ASN A 472 14.65 -23.00 2.53
N ILE A 473 13.94 -22.50 1.54
CA ILE A 473 12.51 -22.24 1.55
C ILE A 473 11.80 -23.23 0.62
N GLN A 474 10.87 -24.00 1.16
CA GLN A 474 9.93 -24.77 0.35
C GLN A 474 8.82 -23.82 -0.16
N VAL A 475 8.76 -23.64 -1.47
CA VAL A 475 7.78 -22.79 -2.16
C VAL A 475 6.80 -23.70 -2.91
N PRO A 476 5.64 -24.03 -2.33
CA PRO A 476 4.70 -24.95 -2.96
C PRO A 476 4.23 -24.47 -4.34
N ALA A 477 3.80 -25.40 -5.19
CA ALA A 477 3.19 -25.08 -6.47
C ALA A 477 2.03 -24.08 -6.30
N ARG A 478 1.96 -23.10 -7.17
CA ARG A 478 0.85 -22.13 -7.17
C ARG A 478 0.63 -21.48 -5.79
N SER A 479 1.69 -20.93 -5.21
CA SER A 479 1.67 -20.34 -3.88
C SER A 479 2.41 -19.02 -3.79
N VAL A 480 2.18 -18.33 -2.66
CA VAL A 480 2.95 -17.17 -2.20
C VAL A 480 3.62 -17.54 -0.88
N VAL A 481 4.90 -17.24 -0.77
CA VAL A 481 5.66 -17.38 0.48
C VAL A 481 6.34 -16.07 0.81
N SER A 482 6.02 -15.52 1.96
CA SER A 482 6.72 -14.37 2.54
C SER A 482 7.78 -14.87 3.51
N VAL A 483 8.98 -14.32 3.44
CA VAL A 483 10.14 -14.75 4.22
C VAL A 483 10.70 -13.56 5.00
N LEU A 484 10.95 -13.75 6.29
CA LEU A 484 11.68 -12.81 7.15
C LEU A 484 12.91 -13.53 7.71
N ILE A 485 14.10 -12.91 7.57
CA ILE A 485 15.38 -13.42 8.08
C ILE A 485 15.87 -12.42 9.14
N GLU A 486 15.92 -12.87 10.39
CA GLU A 486 16.27 -12.08 11.59
C GLU A 486 17.75 -12.24 12.01
#